data_d053a1f90e48e1919aeda993d7a7b9ba
#
_entry.id   d053a1f90e48e1919aeda993d7a7b9ba
#
_cell.length_a   1.000
_cell.length_b   1.000
_cell.length_c   1.000
_cell.angle_alpha   90.00
_cell.angle_beta   90.00
_cell.angle_gamma   90.00
#
_symmetry.space_group_name_H-M   'P 1'
#
loop_
_entity.id
_entity.type
_entity.pdbx_description
1 polymer ?
#
loop_
_entity_poly.entity_id
_entity_poly.type
_entity_poly.pdbx_seq_one_letter_code
_entity_poly.pdbx_strand_id
1 'polypeptide(L)'
;MSNKDWDPNLTPEQNYVLRQEGTESPGSSSLNNEKREGSYHCVGCGTKLFDSNTKYESGSGWPSFFKSLPDVFEEKTDMHIGYPRTEYHCKKCGGHHGHVFDDGPKPTGKRYCNNGICLIFKPK
;
A
#
# COMPACT_ATOMS: atom_id res chain seq x y z
N MET A 1 10.06 -13.22 -16.21
CA MET A 1 9.27 -13.25 -14.97
C MET A 1 8.81 -14.66 -14.67
N SER A 2 8.86 -15.07 -13.41
CA SER A 2 8.38 -16.39 -13.00
C SER A 2 6.86 -16.41 -12.98
N ASN A 3 6.26 -17.48 -13.54
CA ASN A 3 4.81 -17.65 -13.53
C ASN A 3 4.23 -17.77 -12.11
N LYS A 4 5.05 -18.17 -11.15
CA LYS A 4 4.59 -18.28 -9.75
C LYS A 4 4.23 -16.93 -9.14
N ASP A 5 4.74 -15.85 -9.70
CA ASP A 5 4.47 -14.50 -9.19
C ASP A 5 3.20 -13.90 -9.81
N TRP A 6 2.60 -14.59 -10.76
CA TRP A 6 1.37 -14.14 -11.39
C TRP A 6 0.16 -14.73 -10.67
N ASP A 7 -0.75 -13.86 -10.25
CA ASP A 7 -1.97 -14.28 -9.56
C ASP A 7 -3.14 -14.19 -10.55
N PRO A 8 -3.75 -15.33 -10.92
CA PRO A 8 -4.85 -15.32 -11.90
C PRO A 8 -6.12 -14.65 -11.38
N ASN A 9 -6.23 -14.41 -10.08
CA ASN A 9 -7.40 -13.76 -9.49
C ASN A 9 -7.28 -12.23 -9.49
N LEU A 10 -6.15 -11.69 -9.95
CA LEU A 10 -5.90 -10.25 -10.00
C LEU A 10 -5.87 -9.75 -11.44
N THR A 11 -6.18 -8.47 -11.63
CA THR A 11 -6.01 -7.84 -12.95
C THR A 11 -4.53 -7.73 -13.30
N PRO A 12 -4.18 -7.52 -14.60
CA PRO A 12 -2.78 -7.30 -14.97
C PRO A 12 -2.13 -6.13 -14.20
N GLU A 13 -2.87 -5.05 -13.97
CA GLU A 13 -2.36 -3.89 -13.25
C GLU A 13 -2.11 -4.23 -11.78
N GLN A 14 -3.01 -4.97 -11.16
CA GLN A 14 -2.84 -5.43 -9.78
C GLN A 14 -1.64 -6.35 -9.65
N ASN A 15 -1.45 -7.27 -10.60
CA ASN A 15 -0.28 -8.14 -10.62
C ASN A 15 1.01 -7.34 -10.77
N TYR A 16 1.01 -6.33 -11.64
CA TYR A 16 2.20 -5.50 -11.86
C TYR A 16 2.67 -4.86 -10.55
N VAL A 17 1.76 -4.31 -9.77
CA VAL A 17 2.13 -3.63 -8.53
C VAL A 17 2.36 -4.62 -7.40
N LEU A 18 1.42 -5.53 -7.18
CA LEU A 18 1.43 -6.41 -6.00
C LEU A 18 2.48 -7.51 -6.11
N ARG A 19 2.65 -8.11 -7.29
CA ARG A 19 3.52 -9.28 -7.47
C ARG A 19 4.84 -8.98 -8.15
N GLN A 20 4.92 -7.88 -8.90
CA GLN A 20 6.13 -7.51 -9.63
C GLN A 20 6.78 -6.24 -9.11
N GLU A 21 6.34 -5.77 -7.94
CA GLU A 21 6.91 -4.58 -7.26
C GLU A 21 6.83 -3.30 -8.10
N GLY A 22 5.77 -3.18 -8.90
CA GLY A 22 5.52 -1.96 -9.66
C GLY A 22 4.93 -0.85 -8.80
N THR A 23 4.67 0.28 -9.45
CA THR A 23 4.05 1.44 -8.80
C THR A 23 2.97 1.99 -9.71
N GLU A 24 1.77 2.25 -9.16
CA GLU A 24 0.72 2.90 -9.94
C GLU A 24 1.06 4.38 -10.18
N SER A 25 0.46 4.96 -11.21
CA SER A 25 0.66 6.38 -11.52
C SER A 25 0.08 7.27 -10.41
N PRO A 26 0.73 8.39 -10.08
CA PRO A 26 0.17 9.33 -9.11
C PRO A 26 -1.22 9.79 -9.52
N GLY A 27 -2.14 9.84 -8.57
CA GLY A 27 -3.51 10.29 -8.81
C GLY A 27 -4.40 9.29 -9.52
N SER A 28 -3.93 8.07 -9.80
CA SER A 28 -4.69 7.09 -10.56
C SER A 28 -5.76 6.38 -9.73
N SER A 29 -5.61 6.31 -8.40
CA SER A 29 -6.55 5.58 -7.55
C SER A 29 -7.67 6.47 -7.06
N SER A 30 -8.91 5.99 -7.15
CA SER A 30 -10.06 6.67 -6.56
C SER A 30 -9.96 6.72 -5.03
N LEU A 31 -9.16 5.84 -4.42
CA LEU A 31 -8.97 5.81 -2.98
C LEU A 31 -8.20 7.01 -2.45
N ASN A 32 -7.51 7.76 -3.32
CA ASN A 32 -6.90 9.03 -2.91
C ASN A 32 -7.91 9.95 -2.22
N ASN A 33 -9.13 9.98 -2.71
CA ASN A 33 -10.18 10.87 -2.22
C ASN A 33 -11.20 10.17 -1.32
N GLU A 34 -10.93 8.92 -0.93
CA GLU A 34 -11.86 8.17 -0.09
C GLU A 34 -11.85 8.73 1.33
N LYS A 35 -13.00 9.18 1.80
CA LYS A 35 -13.14 9.83 3.11
C LYS A 35 -14.14 9.14 4.03
N ARG A 36 -14.82 8.10 3.56
CA ARG A 36 -15.78 7.36 4.38
C ARG A 36 -15.04 6.56 5.46
N GLU A 37 -15.74 6.31 6.57
CA GLU A 37 -15.22 5.43 7.60
C GLU A 37 -15.26 3.98 7.13
N GLY A 38 -14.22 3.23 7.46
CA GLY A 38 -14.13 1.85 7.07
C GLY A 38 -12.72 1.31 7.24
N SER A 39 -12.38 0.32 6.42
CA SER A 39 -11.08 -0.34 6.50
C SER A 39 -10.53 -0.62 5.12
N TYR A 40 -9.21 -0.75 5.05
CA TYR A 40 -8.48 -1.02 3.81
C TYR A 40 -7.81 -2.37 3.93
N HIS A 41 -8.02 -3.21 2.92
CA HIS A 41 -7.58 -4.62 2.93
C HIS A 41 -6.68 -4.91 1.74
N CYS A 42 -5.79 -5.88 1.91
CA CYS A 42 -4.92 -6.33 0.83
C CYS A 42 -5.74 -6.98 -0.28
N VAL A 43 -5.57 -6.51 -1.51
CA VAL A 43 -6.31 -7.07 -2.65
C VAL A 43 -5.93 -8.53 -2.92
N GLY A 44 -4.72 -8.93 -2.53
CA GLY A 44 -4.23 -10.28 -2.79
C GLY A 44 -4.72 -11.33 -1.81
N CYS A 45 -4.93 -10.97 -0.55
CA CYS A 45 -5.29 -11.96 0.48
C CYS A 45 -6.41 -11.54 1.43
N GLY A 46 -6.90 -10.29 1.33
CA GLY A 46 -8.00 -9.82 2.17
C GLY A 46 -7.63 -9.38 3.57
N THR A 47 -6.35 -9.45 3.94
CA THR A 47 -5.91 -9.02 5.27
C THR A 47 -6.21 -7.55 5.48
N LYS A 48 -6.81 -7.20 6.62
CA LYS A 48 -7.04 -5.81 6.99
C LYS A 48 -5.70 -5.15 7.31
N LEU A 49 -5.41 -4.04 6.64
CA LEU A 49 -4.11 -3.37 6.74
C LEU A 49 -4.17 -2.03 7.45
N PHE A 50 -5.21 -1.24 7.16
CA PHE A 50 -5.35 0.12 7.70
C PHE A 50 -6.79 0.39 8.11
N ASP A 51 -6.95 1.21 9.14
CA ASP A 51 -8.23 1.82 9.47
C ASP A 51 -8.34 3.19 8.82
N SER A 52 -9.55 3.60 8.46
CA SER A 52 -9.79 4.89 7.81
C SER A 52 -9.36 6.08 8.67
N ASN A 53 -9.35 5.92 9.99
CA ASN A 53 -8.95 7.01 10.90
C ASN A 53 -7.45 7.31 10.84
N THR A 54 -6.66 6.47 10.15
CA THR A 54 -5.23 6.74 9.95
C THR A 54 -4.92 7.30 8.57
N LYS A 55 -5.92 7.39 7.69
CA LYS A 55 -5.74 7.96 6.34
C LYS A 55 -5.73 9.49 6.41
N TYR A 56 -4.84 10.10 5.61
CA TYR A 56 -4.75 11.55 5.55
C TYR A 56 -4.34 12.00 4.15
N GLU A 57 -4.54 13.29 3.87
CA GLU A 57 -4.15 13.89 2.59
C GLU A 57 -2.69 14.30 2.62
N SER A 58 -1.82 13.55 1.93
CA SER A 58 -0.40 13.83 1.88
C SER A 58 0.01 14.70 0.69
N GLY A 59 -0.87 14.77 -0.33
CA GLY A 59 -0.53 15.47 -1.57
C GLY A 59 0.42 14.69 -2.46
N SER A 60 0.73 13.44 -2.12
CA SER A 60 1.72 12.64 -2.87
C SER A 60 1.16 12.03 -4.15
N GLY A 61 -0.16 11.93 -4.29
CA GLY A 61 -0.79 11.26 -5.42
C GLY A 61 -1.14 9.80 -5.16
N TRP A 62 -0.86 9.29 -3.97
CA TRP A 62 -1.22 7.94 -3.53
C TRP A 62 -1.96 7.99 -2.20
N PRO A 63 -2.84 6.99 -1.93
CA PRO A 63 -3.45 6.90 -0.60
C PRO A 63 -2.38 6.84 0.47
N SER A 64 -2.51 7.67 1.51
CA SER A 64 -1.51 7.80 2.56
C SER A 64 -2.12 7.58 3.92
N PHE A 65 -1.34 6.92 4.79
CA PHE A 65 -1.74 6.56 6.14
C PHE A 65 -0.59 6.84 7.09
N PHE A 66 -0.88 7.25 8.31
CA PHE A 66 0.19 7.48 9.28
C PHE A 66 0.44 6.27 10.19
N LYS A 67 -0.39 5.23 10.09
CA LYS A 67 -0.24 4.03 10.91
C LYS A 67 -0.92 2.84 10.25
N SER A 68 -0.25 1.68 10.26
CA SER A 68 -0.85 0.41 9.84
C SER A 68 -1.36 -0.35 11.06
N LEU A 69 -2.13 -1.41 10.84
CA LEU A 69 -2.42 -2.36 11.91
C LEU A 69 -1.14 -3.11 12.28
N PRO A 70 -1.04 -3.63 13.52
CA PRO A 70 0.17 -4.35 13.92
C PRO A 70 0.34 -5.66 13.14
N ASP A 71 1.60 -6.00 12.88
CA ASP A 71 2.00 -7.29 12.28
C ASP A 71 1.40 -7.62 10.93
N VAL A 72 1.05 -6.61 10.12
CA VAL A 72 0.48 -6.87 8.80
C VAL A 72 1.49 -6.69 7.66
N PHE A 73 2.61 -6.01 7.93
CA PHE A 73 3.63 -5.74 6.91
C PHE A 73 5.01 -6.20 7.34
N GLU A 74 5.83 -6.57 6.33
CA GLU A 74 7.27 -6.72 6.46
C GLU A 74 7.92 -5.62 5.64
N GLU A 75 9.04 -5.10 6.15
CA GLU A 75 9.78 -3.99 5.53
C GLU A 75 11.12 -4.46 5.01
N LYS A 76 11.57 -3.87 3.90
CA LYS A 76 12.93 -4.06 3.43
C LYS A 76 13.41 -2.80 2.72
N THR A 77 14.74 -2.66 2.61
CA THR A 77 15.35 -1.51 1.94
C THR A 77 15.30 -1.69 0.44
N ASP A 78 14.85 -0.62 -0.26
CA ASP A 78 14.77 -0.55 -1.70
C ASP A 78 15.79 0.50 -2.18
N MET A 79 16.72 0.09 -3.04
CA MET A 79 17.78 0.95 -3.58
C MET A 79 17.53 1.36 -5.03
N HIS A 80 16.34 1.11 -5.55
CA HIS A 80 16.00 1.23 -6.96
C HIS A 80 16.30 2.61 -7.58
N ILE A 81 16.11 3.68 -6.81
CA ILE A 81 16.24 5.04 -7.34
C ILE A 81 17.54 5.73 -6.87
N GLY A 82 18.53 4.95 -6.49
CA GLY A 82 19.86 5.47 -6.17
C GLY A 82 20.04 5.91 -4.72
N TYR A 83 19.02 5.86 -3.89
CA TYR A 83 19.12 6.08 -2.45
C TYR A 83 18.16 5.13 -1.73
N PRO A 84 18.45 4.80 -0.46
CA PRO A 84 17.63 3.82 0.25
C PRO A 84 16.23 4.37 0.58
N ARG A 85 15.24 3.54 0.31
CA ARG A 85 13.85 3.77 0.74
C ARG A 85 13.38 2.50 1.45
N THR A 86 12.43 2.63 2.37
CA THR A 86 11.84 1.47 3.02
C THR A 86 10.55 1.10 2.30
N GLU A 87 10.53 -0.07 1.68
CA GLU A 87 9.32 -0.61 1.09
C GLU A 87 8.66 -1.58 2.06
N TYR A 88 7.34 -1.79 1.91
CA TYR A 88 6.65 -2.74 2.76
C TYR A 88 5.77 -3.67 1.93
N HIS A 89 5.68 -4.91 2.42
CA HIS A 89 4.95 -6.00 1.77
C HIS A 89 3.94 -6.57 2.74
N CYS A 90 2.82 -7.07 2.21
CA CYS A 90 1.85 -7.78 3.03
C CYS A 90 2.54 -9.02 3.63
N LYS A 91 2.52 -9.12 4.95
CA LYS A 91 3.17 -10.22 5.65
C LYS A 91 2.54 -11.57 5.29
N LYS A 92 1.23 -11.59 5.04
CA LYS A 92 0.50 -12.83 4.76
C LYS A 92 0.74 -13.36 3.35
N CYS A 93 0.68 -12.49 2.33
CA CYS A 93 0.79 -12.96 0.94
C CYS A 93 2.06 -12.50 0.23
N GLY A 94 2.87 -11.68 0.87
CA GLY A 94 4.11 -11.17 0.28
C GLY A 94 3.93 -10.08 -0.76
N GLY A 95 2.71 -9.60 -0.99
CA GLY A 95 2.46 -8.60 -2.02
C GLY A 95 3.04 -7.24 -1.69
N HIS A 96 3.66 -6.60 -2.67
CA HIS A 96 4.24 -5.26 -2.52
C HIS A 96 3.12 -4.21 -2.47
N HIS A 97 3.13 -3.38 -1.43
CA HIS A 97 2.11 -2.34 -1.25
C HIS A 97 2.64 -0.93 -1.48
N GLY A 98 3.85 -0.64 -1.10
CA GLY A 98 4.38 0.70 -1.26
C GLY A 98 5.62 0.95 -0.41
N HIS A 99 5.79 2.21 -0.03
CA HIS A 99 6.94 2.65 0.76
C HIS A 99 6.48 3.42 1.98
N VAL A 100 7.27 3.37 3.05
CA VAL A 100 7.02 4.13 4.27
C VAL A 100 8.14 5.14 4.47
N PHE A 101 7.77 6.37 4.82
CA PHE A 101 8.70 7.48 5.02
C PHE A 101 8.51 8.05 6.43
N ASP A 102 9.52 8.79 6.91
CA ASP A 102 9.49 9.38 8.26
C ASP A 102 9.02 10.84 8.26
N ASP A 103 8.32 11.25 7.22
CA ASP A 103 7.82 12.62 7.04
C ASP A 103 6.31 12.74 7.20
N GLY A 104 5.72 11.86 8.00
CA GLY A 104 4.28 11.84 8.23
C GLY A 104 3.86 12.65 9.46
N PRO A 105 2.54 12.71 9.70
CA PRO A 105 2.01 13.45 10.84
C PRO A 105 2.13 12.68 12.14
N LYS A 106 1.97 13.39 13.25
CA LYS A 106 1.81 12.75 14.55
C LYS A 106 0.55 11.89 14.54
N PRO A 107 0.47 10.81 15.33
CA PRO A 107 1.42 10.48 16.43
C PRO A 107 2.65 9.69 16.01
N THR A 108 2.65 9.06 14.82
CA THR A 108 3.75 8.17 14.45
C THR A 108 4.91 8.86 13.75
N GLY A 109 4.66 9.97 13.06
CA GLY A 109 5.66 10.58 12.18
C GLY A 109 5.88 9.82 10.89
N LYS A 110 5.06 8.80 10.62
CA LYS A 110 5.21 7.92 9.45
C LYS A 110 4.24 8.30 8.35
N ARG A 111 4.68 8.12 7.10
CA ARG A 111 3.82 8.23 5.93
C ARG A 111 3.90 6.93 5.15
N TYR A 112 2.87 6.10 5.29
CA TYR A 112 2.70 4.91 4.49
C TYR A 112 2.06 5.32 3.17
N CYS A 113 2.86 5.32 2.10
CA CYS A 113 2.41 5.68 0.76
C CYS A 113 2.05 4.37 0.05
N ASN A 114 0.76 4.06 -0.01
CA ASN A 114 0.29 2.76 -0.50
C ASN A 114 -0.27 2.89 -1.90
N ASN A 115 0.04 1.91 -2.77
CA ASN A 115 -0.59 1.85 -4.09
C ASN A 115 -2.06 1.49 -3.90
N GLY A 116 -2.95 2.38 -4.34
CA GLY A 116 -4.40 2.19 -4.14
C GLY A 116 -4.94 0.97 -4.85
N ILE A 117 -4.33 0.59 -5.98
CA ILE A 117 -4.74 -0.59 -6.73
C ILE A 117 -4.53 -1.89 -5.93
N CYS A 118 -3.68 -1.84 -4.91
CA CYS A 118 -3.42 -2.99 -4.03
C CYS A 118 -4.37 -3.07 -2.84
N LEU A 119 -5.30 -2.13 -2.72
CA LEU A 119 -6.22 -2.04 -1.59
C LEU A 119 -7.66 -2.25 -2.02
N ILE A 120 -8.42 -2.89 -1.12
CA ILE A 120 -9.89 -2.93 -1.20
C ILE A 120 -10.41 -2.12 -0.02
N PHE A 121 -11.23 -1.11 -0.30
CA PHE A 121 -11.88 -0.34 0.76
C PHE A 121 -13.22 -0.99 1.11
N LYS A 122 -13.45 -1.22 2.40
CA LYS A 122 -14.72 -1.73 2.91
C LYS A 122 -15.35 -0.68 3.82
N PRO A 123 -16.44 -0.04 3.42
CA PRO A 123 -17.10 0.95 4.27
C PRO A 123 -17.65 0.30 5.54
N LYS A 124 -17.64 1.09 6.58
CA LYS A 124 -18.15 0.66 7.88
C LYS A 124 -19.66 0.45 7.87
#